data_90650b28eed7ffa7b99be44273715aac
#
_entry.id   90650b28eed7ffa7b99be44273715aac
#
_cell.length_a   1.000
_cell.length_b   1.000
_cell.length_c   1.000
_cell.angle_alpha   90.00
_cell.angle_beta   90.00
_cell.angle_gamma   90.00
#
_symmetry.space_group_name_H-M   'P 1'
#
loop_
_entity.id
_entity.type
_entity.pdbx_description
1 polymer ?
#
loop_
_entity_poly.entity_id
_entity_poly.type
_entity_poly.pdbx_seq_one_letter_code
_entity_poly.pdbx_strand_id
1 'polypeptide(L)'
;MLFSNNRVTRAISAAASALVLTLTLPSCGYHVAGQADLVPKNIHTIAISAFSNITTRYKLTDHLPQAIGHEFIARTHYQIVNDPQQADAVLRGAVINYVAYPTLFDQQSGRASGLQVNVTMQVSLVERATGKVLFSRPSFEMHQRYEISVTSSKAYFEESDEALDRLSRDVARDLVSSILENF
;
A
#
# COMPACT_ATOMS: atom_id res chain seq x y z
N MET A 1 -26.56 -34.65 -60.05
CA MET A 1 -26.74 -33.41 -59.22
C MET A 1 -26.43 -33.73 -57.77
N LEU A 2 -25.17 -33.86 -57.35
CA LEU A 2 -24.80 -34.22 -55.95
C LEU A 2 -23.48 -33.60 -55.48
N PHE A 3 -23.06 -32.44 -56.01
CA PHE A 3 -21.77 -31.81 -55.64
C PHE A 3 -21.88 -30.47 -54.94
N SER A 4 -23.08 -30.00 -54.59
CA SER A 4 -23.25 -28.65 -53.98
C SER A 4 -23.25 -28.62 -52.45
N ASN A 5 -23.44 -29.76 -51.75
CA ASN A 5 -23.71 -29.77 -50.32
C ASN A 5 -22.42 -29.69 -49.44
N ASN A 6 -21.25 -30.08 -49.99
CA ASN A 6 -20.01 -30.16 -49.21
C ASN A 6 -19.34 -28.81 -48.93
N ARG A 7 -19.65 -27.77 -49.72
CA ARG A 7 -19.09 -26.42 -49.47
C ARG A 7 -19.87 -25.69 -48.42
N VAL A 8 -21.19 -25.87 -48.39
CA VAL A 8 -22.06 -25.22 -47.36
C VAL A 8 -21.83 -25.83 -45.97
N THR A 9 -21.72 -27.15 -45.88
CA THR A 9 -21.40 -27.82 -44.61
C THR A 9 -20.01 -27.46 -44.07
N ARG A 10 -19.02 -27.31 -44.92
CA ARG A 10 -17.68 -26.86 -44.52
C ARG A 10 -17.67 -25.41 -44.08
N ALA A 11 -18.46 -24.53 -44.70
CA ALA A 11 -18.59 -23.16 -44.30
C ALA A 11 -19.30 -23.01 -42.92
N ILE A 12 -20.34 -23.81 -42.70
CA ILE A 12 -21.06 -23.82 -41.42
C ILE A 12 -20.19 -24.38 -40.29
N SER A 13 -19.42 -25.43 -40.53
CA SER A 13 -18.52 -25.98 -39.53
C SER A 13 -17.35 -25.04 -39.20
N ALA A 14 -16.82 -24.32 -40.18
CA ALA A 14 -15.78 -23.30 -39.96
C ALA A 14 -16.31 -22.10 -39.17
N ALA A 15 -17.54 -21.66 -39.46
CA ALA A 15 -18.18 -20.58 -38.73
C ALA A 15 -18.52 -20.96 -37.27
N ALA A 16 -18.97 -22.21 -37.06
CA ALA A 16 -19.22 -22.72 -35.70
C ALA A 16 -17.95 -22.84 -34.87
N SER A 17 -16.83 -23.34 -35.49
CA SER A 17 -15.53 -23.41 -34.82
C SER A 17 -14.96 -22.02 -34.47
N ALA A 18 -15.12 -21.04 -35.36
CA ALA A 18 -14.70 -19.66 -35.08
C ALA A 18 -15.51 -19.03 -33.96
N LEU A 19 -16.82 -19.30 -33.88
CA LEU A 19 -17.69 -18.80 -32.81
C LEU A 19 -17.35 -19.42 -31.46
N VAL A 20 -17.01 -20.70 -31.39
CA VAL A 20 -16.58 -21.36 -30.14
C VAL A 20 -15.22 -20.83 -29.68
N LEU A 21 -14.30 -20.50 -30.58
CA LEU A 21 -12.98 -19.99 -30.25
C LEU A 21 -13.04 -18.57 -29.67
N THR A 22 -14.03 -17.75 -30.03
CA THR A 22 -14.23 -16.41 -29.49
C THR A 22 -14.85 -16.40 -28.08
N LEU A 23 -15.52 -17.49 -27.68
CA LEU A 23 -16.15 -17.65 -26.36
C LEU A 23 -15.17 -18.10 -25.26
N THR A 24 -13.97 -18.58 -25.64
CA THR A 24 -12.97 -19.10 -24.70
C THR A 24 -11.86 -18.09 -24.34
N LEU A 25 -12.00 -16.81 -24.73
CA LEU A 25 -11.06 -15.80 -24.26
C LEU A 25 -11.26 -15.66 -22.75
N PRO A 26 -10.26 -16.04 -21.92
CA PRO A 26 -10.32 -15.78 -20.50
C PRO A 26 -10.39 -14.27 -20.35
N SER A 27 -11.55 -13.77 -19.93
CA SER A 27 -11.69 -12.41 -19.42
C SER A 27 -10.72 -12.34 -18.26
N CYS A 28 -9.56 -11.68 -18.44
CA CYS A 28 -8.73 -11.27 -17.33
C CYS A 28 -9.63 -10.43 -16.43
N GLY A 29 -10.10 -11.05 -15.35
CA GLY A 29 -10.85 -10.36 -14.30
C GLY A 29 -9.95 -9.30 -13.69
N TYR A 30 -9.99 -8.10 -14.28
CA TYR A 30 -9.45 -6.91 -13.65
C TYR A 30 -10.38 -6.61 -12.47
N HIS A 31 -10.02 -7.09 -11.29
CA HIS A 31 -10.59 -6.58 -10.06
C HIS A 31 -10.14 -5.12 -9.96
N VAL A 32 -11.05 -4.21 -10.23
CA VAL A 32 -10.86 -2.81 -9.86
C VAL A 32 -10.83 -2.80 -8.34
N ALA A 33 -9.63 -2.82 -7.77
CA ALA A 33 -9.40 -2.51 -6.37
C ALA A 33 -9.82 -1.04 -6.17
N GLY A 34 -11.04 -0.80 -5.74
CA GLY A 34 -11.54 0.57 -5.70
C GLY A 34 -12.92 0.81 -5.14
N GLN A 35 -13.54 -0.18 -4.52
CA GLN A 35 -14.69 0.10 -3.66
C GLN A 35 -14.39 -0.43 -2.26
N ALA A 36 -13.91 0.48 -1.42
CA ALA A 36 -13.66 0.26 -0.01
C ALA A 36 -14.98 0.19 0.78
N ASP A 37 -15.83 -0.78 0.46
CA ASP A 37 -16.96 -1.17 1.30
C ASP A 37 -16.55 -2.23 2.36
N LEU A 38 -15.26 -2.32 2.64
CA LEU A 38 -14.68 -3.48 3.31
C LEU A 38 -14.52 -3.31 4.82
N VAL A 39 -14.50 -2.09 5.32
CA VAL A 39 -14.63 -1.84 6.78
C VAL A 39 -16.12 -1.92 7.15
N PRO A 40 -16.47 -2.43 8.35
CA PRO A 40 -17.87 -2.52 8.76
C PRO A 40 -18.65 -1.24 8.51
N LYS A 41 -19.87 -1.35 7.96
CA LYS A 41 -20.70 -0.20 7.52
C LYS A 41 -21.04 0.81 8.62
N ASN A 42 -20.81 0.45 9.87
CA ASN A 42 -20.98 1.32 11.04
C ASN A 42 -19.76 2.20 11.35
N ILE A 43 -18.66 2.05 10.62
CA ILE A 43 -17.46 2.87 10.78
C ILE A 43 -17.50 3.99 9.74
N HIS A 44 -17.57 5.23 10.19
CA HIS A 44 -17.57 6.44 9.36
C HIS A 44 -16.38 7.34 9.67
N THR A 45 -15.89 7.27 10.91
CA THR A 45 -14.81 8.12 11.40
C THR A 45 -13.65 7.28 11.92
N ILE A 46 -12.43 7.68 11.55
CA ILE A 46 -11.19 7.04 12.00
C ILE A 46 -10.30 8.09 12.65
N ALA A 47 -9.85 7.81 13.87
CA ALA A 47 -8.77 8.57 14.49
C ALA A 47 -7.45 7.85 14.29
N ILE A 48 -6.42 8.60 13.95
CA ILE A 48 -5.05 8.09 13.83
C ILE A 48 -4.29 8.58 15.05
N SER A 49 -4.01 7.68 15.97
CA SER A 49 -3.21 8.00 17.15
C SER A 49 -1.75 8.26 16.78
N ALA A 50 -1.06 9.08 17.56
CA ALA A 50 0.38 9.21 17.42
C ALA A 50 1.06 7.84 17.51
N PHE A 51 1.97 7.57 16.58
CA PHE A 51 2.70 6.32 16.57
C PHE A 51 3.78 6.34 17.67
N SER A 52 3.85 5.30 18.44
CA SER A 52 4.97 5.11 19.36
C SER A 52 6.23 4.68 18.60
N ASN A 53 7.39 4.93 19.21
CA ASN A 53 8.67 4.62 18.58
C ASN A 53 9.66 4.11 19.62
N ILE A 54 10.18 2.92 19.40
CA ILE A 54 11.24 2.34 20.24
C ILE A 54 12.60 2.38 19.56
N THR A 55 12.69 3.02 18.38
CA THR A 55 13.95 3.19 17.64
C THR A 55 14.56 4.57 17.93
N THR A 56 15.79 4.76 17.45
CA THR A 56 16.46 6.07 17.55
C THR A 56 16.00 7.08 16.48
N ARG A 57 15.11 6.67 15.56
CA ARG A 57 14.64 7.46 14.41
C ARG A 57 13.23 8.02 14.66
N TYR A 58 13.12 8.94 15.60
CA TYR A 58 11.83 9.49 16.06
C TYR A 58 11.09 10.32 15.01
N LYS A 59 11.79 11.02 14.12
CA LYS A 59 11.17 11.89 13.10
C LYS A 59 10.17 11.17 12.18
N LEU A 60 10.40 9.88 11.88
CA LEU A 60 9.48 9.11 11.05
C LEU A 60 8.07 9.07 11.64
N THR A 61 7.96 8.93 12.96
CA THR A 61 6.66 8.86 13.65
C THR A 61 5.91 10.18 13.67
N ASP A 62 6.59 11.30 13.47
CA ASP A 62 5.94 12.62 13.40
C ASP A 62 5.21 12.79 12.05
N HIS A 63 5.74 12.22 10.96
CA HIS A 63 5.16 12.31 9.60
C HIS A 63 4.09 11.25 9.32
N LEU A 64 4.18 10.07 9.93
CA LEU A 64 3.31 8.92 9.64
C LEU A 64 1.82 9.19 9.82
N PRO A 65 1.32 9.76 10.94
CA PRO A 65 -0.11 9.96 11.15
C PRO A 65 -0.73 10.85 10.07
N GLN A 66 -0.03 11.91 9.68
CA GLN A 66 -0.49 12.82 8.64
C GLN A 66 -0.53 12.12 7.27
N ALA A 67 0.53 11.40 6.90
CA ALA A 67 0.60 10.67 5.63
C ALA A 67 -0.51 9.60 5.54
N ILE A 68 -0.75 8.85 6.61
CA ILE A 68 -1.80 7.83 6.67
C ILE A 68 -3.19 8.50 6.57
N GLY A 69 -3.40 9.63 7.24
CA GLY A 69 -4.65 10.38 7.15
C GLY A 69 -4.95 10.85 5.73
N HIS A 70 -3.96 11.40 5.05
CA HIS A 70 -4.08 11.80 3.65
C HIS A 70 -4.42 10.62 2.73
N GLU A 71 -3.79 9.47 2.95
CA GLU A 71 -4.05 8.27 2.12
C GLU A 71 -5.47 7.73 2.35
N PHE A 72 -5.97 7.71 3.59
CA PHE A 72 -7.37 7.35 3.87
C PHE A 72 -8.35 8.29 3.18
N ILE A 73 -8.16 9.61 3.29
CA ILE A 73 -9.03 10.62 2.67
C ILE A 73 -9.02 10.47 1.14
N ALA A 74 -7.86 10.18 0.54
CA ALA A 74 -7.73 10.07 -0.90
C ALA A 74 -8.40 8.81 -1.49
N ARG A 75 -8.50 7.73 -0.70
CA ARG A 75 -8.94 6.41 -1.19
C ARG A 75 -10.26 5.93 -0.63
N THR A 76 -10.80 6.61 0.35
CA THR A 76 -11.99 6.16 1.07
C THR A 76 -12.94 7.32 1.35
N HIS A 77 -14.12 6.99 1.89
CA HIS A 77 -15.10 7.99 2.35
C HIS A 77 -15.04 8.21 3.87
N TYR A 78 -14.02 7.65 4.56
CA TYR A 78 -13.86 7.83 5.99
C TYR A 78 -13.43 9.27 6.31
N GLN A 79 -14.02 9.81 7.38
CA GLN A 79 -13.59 11.08 7.94
C GLN A 79 -12.47 10.84 8.95
N ILE A 80 -11.37 11.56 8.79
CA ILE A 80 -10.28 11.52 9.75
C ILE A 80 -10.54 12.57 10.82
N VAL A 81 -10.56 12.12 12.07
CA VAL A 81 -10.77 12.97 13.25
C VAL A 81 -9.52 12.94 14.15
N ASN A 82 -9.24 14.05 14.82
CA ASN A 82 -8.06 14.16 15.68
C ASN A 82 -8.27 13.54 17.06
N ASP A 83 -9.52 13.56 17.55
CA ASP A 83 -9.86 13.04 18.88
C ASP A 83 -10.30 11.58 18.79
N PRO A 84 -9.53 10.64 19.38
CA PRO A 84 -9.89 9.23 19.43
C PRO A 84 -11.24 8.95 20.11
N GLN A 85 -11.71 9.85 20.97
CA GLN A 85 -12.99 9.70 21.67
C GLN A 85 -14.20 9.97 20.76
N GLN A 86 -13.99 10.69 19.67
CA GLN A 86 -15.03 11.01 18.68
C GLN A 86 -15.01 10.07 17.46
N ALA A 87 -14.04 9.16 17.39
CA ALA A 87 -13.91 8.23 16.30
C ALA A 87 -14.71 6.95 16.52
N ASP A 88 -15.18 6.34 15.43
CA ASP A 88 -15.76 4.99 15.46
C ASP A 88 -14.67 3.93 15.57
N ALA A 89 -13.54 4.16 14.90
CA ALA A 89 -12.36 3.30 14.98
C ALA A 89 -11.09 4.10 15.22
N VAL A 90 -10.13 3.48 15.89
CA VAL A 90 -8.84 4.09 16.23
C VAL A 90 -7.71 3.25 15.63
N LEU A 91 -6.93 3.87 14.75
CA LEU A 91 -5.68 3.32 14.25
C LEU A 91 -4.55 3.62 15.23
N ARG A 92 -3.88 2.57 15.68
CA ARG A 92 -2.72 2.66 16.57
C ARG A 92 -1.53 1.97 15.93
N GLY A 93 -0.33 2.50 16.16
CA GLY A 93 0.87 1.92 15.63
C GLY A 93 2.10 2.19 16.48
N ALA A 94 3.13 1.37 16.25
CA ALA A 94 4.44 1.51 16.83
C ALA A 94 5.51 1.18 15.78
N VAL A 95 6.51 2.05 15.62
CA VAL A 95 7.72 1.71 14.88
C VAL A 95 8.63 0.92 15.80
N ILE A 96 8.86 -0.35 15.47
CA ILE A 96 9.63 -1.28 16.32
C ILE A 96 11.04 -1.50 15.80
N ASN A 97 11.28 -1.30 14.51
CA ASN A 97 12.61 -1.40 13.92
C ASN A 97 12.76 -0.44 12.74
N TYR A 98 13.96 0.12 12.60
CA TYR A 98 14.37 0.94 11.47
C TYR A 98 15.82 0.64 11.16
N VAL A 99 16.09 0.12 9.97
CA VAL A 99 17.44 -0.18 9.49
C VAL A 99 17.65 0.46 8.14
N ALA A 100 18.72 1.22 7.99
CA ALA A 100 19.15 1.77 6.72
C ALA A 100 20.57 1.31 6.43
N TYR A 101 20.79 0.78 5.23
CA TYR A 101 22.13 0.31 4.81
C TYR A 101 22.38 0.62 3.33
N PRO A 102 23.65 0.89 2.95
CA PRO A 102 24.01 1.18 1.58
C PRO A 102 23.87 -0.06 0.70
N THR A 103 23.32 0.11 -0.49
CA THR A 103 23.16 -0.95 -1.50
C THR A 103 23.93 -0.70 -2.79
N LEU A 104 24.23 0.57 -3.09
CA LEU A 104 25.00 0.98 -4.25
C LEU A 104 26.10 1.93 -3.81
N PHE A 105 27.24 1.86 -4.49
CA PHE A 105 28.38 2.74 -4.27
C PHE A 105 28.79 3.38 -5.59
N ASP A 106 29.11 4.65 -5.54
CA ASP A 106 29.70 5.39 -6.65
C ASP A 106 31.15 4.93 -6.87
N GLN A 107 31.47 4.55 -8.09
CA GLN A 107 32.79 3.97 -8.42
C GLN A 107 33.94 4.97 -8.34
N GLN A 108 33.65 6.27 -8.49
CA GLN A 108 34.70 7.29 -8.50
C GLN A 108 35.03 7.75 -7.09
N SER A 109 34.02 7.94 -6.25
CA SER A 109 34.18 8.48 -4.90
C SER A 109 34.20 7.40 -3.80
N GLY A 110 33.77 6.17 -4.12
CA GLY A 110 33.60 5.09 -3.14
C GLY A 110 32.46 5.36 -2.14
N ARG A 111 31.65 6.41 -2.34
CA ARG A 111 30.55 6.79 -1.43
C ARG A 111 29.30 6.02 -1.78
N ALA A 112 28.43 5.79 -0.79
CA ALA A 112 27.11 5.22 -1.07
C ALA A 112 26.32 6.16 -1.98
N SER A 113 25.74 5.59 -3.05
CA SER A 113 24.85 6.24 -3.99
C SER A 113 23.41 5.70 -3.91
N GLY A 114 23.20 4.62 -3.18
CA GLY A 114 21.88 4.08 -2.90
C GLY A 114 21.79 3.51 -1.48
N LEU A 115 20.65 3.73 -0.86
CA LEU A 115 20.30 3.18 0.46
C LEU A 115 19.05 2.31 0.33
N GLN A 116 19.02 1.22 1.07
CA GLN A 116 17.79 0.51 1.38
C GLN A 116 17.40 0.80 2.83
N VAL A 117 16.14 1.18 3.00
CA VAL A 117 15.53 1.42 4.31
C VAL A 117 14.48 0.35 4.55
N ASN A 118 14.61 -0.33 5.68
CA ASN A 118 13.64 -1.31 6.16
C ASN A 118 13.00 -0.77 7.43
N VAL A 119 11.67 -0.70 7.42
CA VAL A 119 10.88 -0.27 8.58
C VAL A 119 9.97 -1.42 8.98
N THR A 120 9.98 -1.77 10.26
CA THR A 120 9.05 -2.74 10.84
C THR A 120 8.16 -2.02 11.84
N MET A 121 6.86 -2.23 11.71
CA MET A 121 5.86 -1.61 12.58
C MET A 121 4.88 -2.64 13.11
N GLN A 122 4.30 -2.35 14.27
CA GLN A 122 3.07 -2.96 14.72
C GLN A 122 1.94 -2.00 14.42
N VAL A 123 0.82 -2.52 13.88
CA VAL A 123 -0.34 -1.67 13.57
C VAL A 123 -1.62 -2.42 13.91
N SER A 124 -2.58 -1.69 14.47
CA SER A 124 -3.92 -2.20 14.74
C SER A 124 -4.97 -1.13 14.52
N LEU A 125 -6.10 -1.53 13.90
CA LEU A 125 -7.33 -0.74 13.82
C LEU A 125 -8.36 -1.38 14.74
N VAL A 126 -8.86 -0.61 15.70
CA VAL A 126 -9.76 -1.10 16.74
C VAL A 126 -11.06 -0.30 16.71
N GLU A 127 -12.21 -0.97 16.66
CA GLU A 127 -13.51 -0.36 16.85
C GLU A 127 -13.63 0.16 18.28
N ARG A 128 -13.90 1.46 18.43
CA ARG A 128 -13.90 2.09 19.77
C ARG A 128 -15.04 1.60 20.65
N ALA A 129 -16.23 1.42 20.09
CA ALA A 129 -17.43 1.09 20.86
C ALA A 129 -17.36 -0.31 21.49
N THR A 130 -16.81 -1.28 20.78
CA THR A 130 -16.79 -2.69 21.18
C THR A 130 -15.41 -3.18 21.65
N GLY A 131 -14.36 -2.44 21.29
CA GLY A 131 -12.98 -2.90 21.46
C GLY A 131 -12.57 -4.00 20.47
N LYS A 132 -13.41 -4.30 19.48
CA LYS A 132 -13.10 -5.31 18.47
C LYS A 132 -11.93 -4.85 17.60
N VAL A 133 -10.95 -5.74 17.46
CA VAL A 133 -9.83 -5.54 16.52
C VAL A 133 -10.35 -5.80 15.11
N LEU A 134 -10.38 -4.75 14.28
CA LEU A 134 -10.80 -4.82 12.89
C LEU A 134 -9.66 -5.23 11.98
N PHE A 135 -8.46 -4.76 12.28
CA PHE A 135 -7.23 -5.09 11.56
C PHE A 135 -6.06 -5.18 12.56
N SER A 136 -5.16 -6.11 12.34
CA SER A 136 -3.93 -6.21 13.14
C SER A 136 -2.79 -6.81 12.32
N ARG A 137 -1.67 -6.13 12.34
CA ARG A 137 -0.38 -6.60 11.81
C ARG A 137 0.69 -6.40 12.87
N PRO A 138 1.07 -7.45 13.59
CA PRO A 138 2.10 -7.36 14.63
C PRO A 138 3.52 -7.15 14.05
N SER A 139 3.73 -7.49 12.78
CA SER A 139 4.95 -7.22 12.03
C SER A 139 4.56 -6.79 10.63
N PHE A 140 4.41 -5.50 10.43
CA PHE A 140 4.23 -4.88 9.11
C PHE A 140 5.60 -4.41 8.65
N GLU A 141 6.12 -5.05 7.62
CA GLU A 141 7.45 -4.77 7.09
C GLU A 141 7.35 -4.03 5.77
N MET A 142 8.14 -2.98 5.63
CA MET A 142 8.27 -2.19 4.42
C MET A 142 9.73 -2.01 4.06
N HIS A 143 10.02 -2.09 2.76
CA HIS A 143 11.36 -1.97 2.22
C HIS A 143 11.34 -0.94 1.09
N GLN A 144 12.13 0.14 1.26
CA GLN A 144 12.25 1.18 0.24
C GLN A 144 13.70 1.43 -0.12
N ARG A 145 13.93 1.76 -1.39
CA ARG A 145 15.24 2.11 -1.90
C ARG A 145 15.27 3.59 -2.28
N TYR A 146 16.34 4.25 -1.88
CA TYR A 146 16.57 5.66 -2.16
C TYR A 146 17.90 5.84 -2.84
N GLU A 147 17.91 6.68 -3.87
CA GLU A 147 19.15 7.20 -4.44
C GLU A 147 19.63 8.38 -3.60
N ILE A 148 20.93 8.44 -3.35
CA ILE A 148 21.57 9.48 -2.55
C ILE A 148 22.46 10.28 -3.47
N SER A 149 22.40 11.62 -3.35
CA SER A 149 23.34 12.48 -4.02
C SER A 149 24.75 12.36 -3.42
N VAL A 150 25.70 11.84 -4.18
CA VAL A 150 27.11 11.71 -3.76
C VAL A 150 27.81 13.06 -3.64
N THR A 151 27.23 14.14 -4.18
CA THR A 151 27.80 15.50 -4.15
C THR A 151 27.50 16.26 -2.86
N SER A 152 26.49 15.84 -2.08
CA SER A 152 26.12 16.48 -0.83
C SER A 152 26.67 15.70 0.35
N SER A 153 27.57 16.33 1.13
CA SER A 153 28.10 15.74 2.35
C SER A 153 27.04 15.61 3.47
N LYS A 154 25.99 16.46 3.45
CA LYS A 154 24.88 16.41 4.40
C LYS A 154 23.89 15.26 4.10
N ALA A 155 23.69 14.92 2.85
CA ALA A 155 22.77 13.86 2.45
C ALA A 155 23.25 12.44 2.87
N TYR A 156 24.50 12.33 3.34
CA TYR A 156 25.11 11.04 3.66
C TYR A 156 24.65 10.44 5.00
N PHE A 157 24.17 11.28 5.94
CA PHE A 157 23.80 10.85 7.29
C PHE A 157 22.51 11.46 7.83
N GLU A 158 21.93 12.43 7.14
CA GLU A 158 20.70 13.08 7.63
C GLU A 158 19.49 12.47 6.93
N GLU A 159 18.53 12.05 7.73
CA GLU A 159 17.14 11.91 7.32
C GLU A 159 16.67 13.30 6.91
N SER A 160 16.76 13.62 5.61
CA SER A 160 16.19 14.87 5.14
C SER A 160 14.67 14.77 5.29
N ASP A 161 14.02 15.89 5.61
CA ASP A 161 12.57 15.92 5.77
C ASP A 161 11.87 15.44 4.49
N GLU A 162 12.43 15.70 3.30
CA GLU A 162 11.91 15.21 2.02
C GLU A 162 12.00 13.67 1.87
N ALA A 163 13.06 13.07 2.40
CA ALA A 163 13.20 11.61 2.38
C ALA A 163 12.22 10.95 3.34
N LEU A 164 12.03 11.54 4.52
CA LEU A 164 11.06 11.09 5.50
C LEU A 164 9.62 11.25 5.01
N ASP A 165 9.31 12.35 4.34
CA ASP A 165 8.01 12.57 3.70
C ASP A 165 7.72 11.51 2.63
N ARG A 166 8.69 11.19 1.78
CA ARG A 166 8.53 10.13 0.78
C ARG A 166 8.31 8.78 1.44
N LEU A 167 9.17 8.44 2.40
CA LEU A 167 9.07 7.20 3.17
C LEU A 167 7.70 7.09 3.86
N SER A 168 7.25 8.15 4.51
CA SER A 168 5.96 8.16 5.22
C SER A 168 4.78 7.98 4.27
N ARG A 169 4.82 8.57 3.06
CA ARG A 169 3.78 8.35 2.04
C ARG A 169 3.78 6.93 1.51
N ASP A 170 4.96 6.34 1.28
CA ASP A 170 5.06 4.96 0.81
C ASP A 170 4.54 3.98 1.87
N VAL A 171 4.95 4.18 3.14
CA VAL A 171 4.41 3.43 4.29
C VAL A 171 2.90 3.57 4.39
N ALA A 172 2.38 4.79 4.30
CA ALA A 172 0.96 5.07 4.39
C ALA A 172 0.17 4.36 3.29
N ARG A 173 0.66 4.39 2.05
CA ARG A 173 0.04 3.72 0.91
C ARG A 173 -0.06 2.22 1.12
N ASP A 174 1.04 1.59 1.49
CA ASP A 174 1.10 0.14 1.70
C ASP A 174 0.24 -0.29 2.89
N LEU A 175 0.27 0.48 3.98
CA LEU A 175 -0.52 0.21 5.17
C LEU A 175 -2.02 0.33 4.89
N VAL A 176 -2.46 1.43 4.27
CA VAL A 176 -3.88 1.65 3.95
C VAL A 176 -4.36 0.61 2.95
N SER A 177 -3.55 0.24 1.93
CA SER A 177 -3.87 -0.89 1.04
C SER A 177 -4.07 -2.18 1.82
N SER A 178 -3.14 -2.52 2.72
CA SER A 178 -3.24 -3.73 3.54
C SER A 178 -4.46 -3.74 4.47
N ILE A 179 -4.87 -2.58 4.99
CA ILE A 179 -6.10 -2.44 5.78
C ILE A 179 -7.32 -2.67 4.90
N LEU A 180 -7.38 -2.04 3.73
CA LEU A 180 -8.52 -2.13 2.84
C LEU A 180 -8.67 -3.51 2.18
N GLU A 181 -7.57 -4.24 1.96
CA GLU A 181 -7.57 -5.59 1.38
C GLU A 181 -7.91 -6.69 2.41
N ASN A 182 -7.88 -6.37 3.70
CA ASN A 182 -8.12 -7.35 4.76
C ASN A 182 -9.62 -7.59 5.03
N PHE A 183 -10.48 -6.81 4.41
CA PHE A 183 -11.92 -6.88 4.52
C PHE A 183 -12.54 -7.31 3.18
#